data_14518d7c43401a7775499b1676b8a3e7
#
_entry.id   14518d7c43401a7775499b1676b8a3e7
#
_cell.length_a   1.000
_cell.length_b   1.000
_cell.length_c   1.000
_cell.angle_alpha   90.00
_cell.angle_beta   90.00
_cell.angle_gamma   90.00
#
_symmetry.space_group_name_H-M   'P 1'
#
loop_
_entity.id
_entity.type
_entity.pdbx_description
1 polymer ?
#
loop_
_entity_poly.entity_id
_entity_poly.type
_entity_poly.pdbx_seq_one_letter_code
_entity_poly.pdbx_strand_id
1 'polypeptide(L)'
;MLREDLQNEFDSLLPGQSTGAGATRRTAIKAALGVGYAASVLPIMAQTAIKTSADGLTAGEVSIDVNGFKMRAYRAAPAGKTNLPVVLVVQEVFGVHEHIADVARRFAKAGYLAIAPELYQRQGDPSQYTEIGKLVSELVSKVPDAQVLGDLDATLQWAGAHGGNPAKVGITGFCWGGRITWLYTAHNKNVKAAVAWYGRIVGQVSELTPKHPIDVAGSLNGPVLGLYGAADTGIPLDTVDKMKAALAEAGAKGNAAAKGSEFVVYPDTPHAFHADYRASYRKGPAEDGWTRALAWFKQHGVA
;
A
#
# COMPACT_ATOMS: atom_id res chain seq x y z
N MET A 1 -13.89 19.59 -10.16
CA MET A 1 -13.44 18.73 -11.24
C MET A 1 -12.37 17.81 -10.63
N LEU A 2 -12.61 16.50 -10.54
CA LEU A 2 -11.56 15.53 -10.19
C LEU A 2 -10.49 15.64 -11.29
N ARG A 3 -9.23 15.67 -10.92
CA ARG A 3 -8.15 15.71 -11.89
C ARG A 3 -8.18 14.43 -12.71
N GLU A 4 -8.01 14.52 -14.03
CA GLU A 4 -8.11 13.37 -14.95
C GLU A 4 -7.18 12.20 -14.55
N ASP A 5 -6.02 12.49 -14.00
CA ASP A 5 -5.05 11.50 -13.56
C ASP A 5 -5.53 10.70 -12.34
N LEU A 6 -6.23 11.32 -11.39
CA LEU A 6 -6.89 10.65 -10.28
C LEU A 6 -8.07 9.82 -10.76
N GLN A 7 -8.84 10.34 -11.73
CA GLN A 7 -9.96 9.62 -12.30
C GLN A 7 -9.53 8.32 -12.98
N ASN A 8 -8.45 8.36 -13.77
CA ASN A 8 -7.92 7.17 -14.45
C ASN A 8 -7.43 6.08 -13.47
N GLU A 9 -6.80 6.47 -12.33
CA GLU A 9 -6.41 5.51 -11.30
C GLU A 9 -7.64 4.85 -10.67
N PHE A 10 -8.72 5.62 -10.47
CA PHE A 10 -9.95 5.09 -9.88
C PHE A 10 -10.80 4.29 -10.84
N ASP A 11 -10.82 4.67 -12.10
CA ASP A 11 -11.47 3.88 -13.13
C ASP A 11 -10.80 2.50 -13.29
N SER A 12 -9.49 2.40 -13.04
CA SER A 12 -8.78 1.11 -12.99
C SER A 12 -9.17 0.25 -11.79
N LEU A 13 -9.70 0.85 -10.72
CA LEU A 13 -10.23 0.13 -9.55
C LEU A 13 -11.66 -0.43 -9.78
N LEU A 14 -12.35 0.01 -10.85
CA LEU A 14 -13.71 -0.44 -11.14
C LEU A 14 -13.68 -1.66 -12.08
N PRO A 15 -14.33 -2.78 -11.74
CA PRO A 15 -14.41 -3.91 -12.65
C PRO A 15 -15.26 -3.56 -13.88
N GLY A 16 -14.69 -3.66 -15.08
CA GLY A 16 -15.44 -3.80 -16.33
C GLY A 16 -15.88 -2.54 -17.05
N GLN A 17 -15.02 -1.55 -17.24
CA GLN A 17 -15.16 -0.62 -18.36
C GLN A 17 -14.28 -1.07 -19.54
N SER A 18 -14.56 -2.26 -20.08
CA SER A 18 -14.31 -2.51 -21.49
C SER A 18 -15.47 -1.86 -22.26
N THR A 19 -15.15 -1.01 -23.22
CA THR A 19 -16.09 -0.43 -24.18
C THR A 19 -16.80 -1.53 -24.97
N GLY A 20 -17.93 -2.02 -24.44
CA GLY A 20 -18.77 -3.06 -25.04
C GLY A 20 -20.19 -2.96 -24.47
N ALA A 21 -21.14 -2.64 -25.36
CA ALA A 21 -22.51 -2.31 -25.06
C ALA A 21 -23.28 -3.30 -24.17
N GLY A 22 -24.06 -2.76 -23.21
CA GLY A 22 -25.35 -3.29 -22.81
C GLY A 22 -25.40 -4.18 -21.58
N ALA A 23 -25.44 -3.58 -20.39
CA ALA A 23 -26.18 -4.16 -19.27
C ALA A 23 -26.70 -3.03 -18.34
N THR A 24 -27.98 -3.03 -18.10
CA THR A 24 -28.71 -1.96 -17.44
C THR A 24 -28.39 -1.86 -15.94
N ARG A 25 -28.06 -0.65 -15.49
CA ARG A 25 -27.72 -0.24 -14.13
C ARG A 25 -28.74 -0.53 -13.01
N ARG A 26 -29.87 -1.15 -13.29
CA ARG A 26 -30.99 -1.28 -12.32
C ARG A 26 -30.99 -2.51 -11.44
N THR A 27 -30.20 -3.54 -11.72
CA THR A 27 -30.29 -4.82 -10.99
C THR A 27 -29.27 -4.96 -9.85
N ALA A 28 -28.22 -4.12 -9.80
CA ALA A 28 -27.13 -4.21 -8.81
C ALA A 28 -27.40 -3.49 -7.47
N ILE A 29 -28.46 -2.66 -7.37
CA ILE A 29 -28.63 -1.72 -6.25
C ILE A 29 -29.44 -2.32 -5.06
N LYS A 30 -30.05 -3.48 -5.17
CA LYS A 30 -30.99 -3.98 -4.15
C LYS A 30 -30.43 -4.96 -3.10
N ALA A 31 -29.13 -5.27 -3.10
CA ALA A 31 -28.57 -6.27 -2.18
C ALA A 31 -27.59 -5.71 -1.11
N ALA A 32 -27.43 -4.41 -0.96
CA ALA A 32 -26.36 -3.82 -0.16
C ALA A 32 -26.85 -3.00 1.04
N LEU A 33 -27.67 -3.56 1.90
CA LEU A 33 -27.95 -2.97 3.21
C LEU A 33 -27.49 -3.94 4.30
N GLY A 34 -26.33 -3.69 4.91
CA GLY A 34 -25.95 -4.31 6.17
C GLY A 34 -24.60 -5.02 6.27
N VAL A 35 -23.67 -4.84 5.34
CA VAL A 35 -22.33 -5.46 5.42
C VAL A 35 -21.28 -4.37 5.29
N GLY A 36 -20.21 -4.42 6.11
CA GLY A 36 -19.18 -3.38 6.22
C GLY A 36 -18.54 -2.95 4.89
N TYR A 37 -17.82 -1.86 4.93
CA TYR A 37 -17.32 -1.08 3.78
C TYR A 37 -16.74 -1.92 2.62
N ALA A 38 -15.97 -2.96 2.93
CA ALA A 38 -15.45 -3.88 1.92
C ALA A 38 -16.56 -4.56 1.09
N ALA A 39 -17.76 -4.69 1.65
CA ALA A 39 -18.93 -5.30 1.00
C ALA A 39 -19.77 -4.30 0.19
N SER A 40 -19.72 -3.00 0.52
CA SER A 40 -20.58 -1.99 -0.09
C SER A 40 -20.03 -1.44 -1.41
N VAL A 41 -18.73 -1.53 -1.65
CA VAL A 41 -18.07 -0.88 -2.78
C VAL A 41 -17.85 -1.81 -3.98
N LEU A 42 -17.84 -3.14 -3.78
CA LEU A 42 -17.62 -4.12 -4.85
C LEU A 42 -18.35 -5.44 -4.53
N PRO A 43 -18.77 -6.21 -5.54
CA PRO A 43 -19.12 -7.61 -5.31
C PRO A 43 -17.89 -8.32 -4.77
N ILE A 44 -17.90 -8.59 -3.47
CA ILE A 44 -16.82 -9.32 -2.81
C ILE A 44 -16.86 -10.74 -3.37
N MET A 45 -15.77 -11.14 -3.97
CA MET A 45 -15.48 -12.54 -4.19
C MET A 45 -15.05 -13.14 -2.84
N ALA A 46 -15.99 -13.28 -1.91
CA ALA A 46 -15.74 -13.83 -0.57
C ALA A 46 -15.05 -15.21 -0.60
N GLN A 47 -15.09 -15.88 -1.75
CA GLN A 47 -14.46 -17.17 -2.00
C GLN A 47 -12.95 -17.06 -2.27
N THR A 48 -12.42 -15.88 -2.64
CA THR A 48 -10.99 -15.69 -2.90
C THR A 48 -10.24 -15.03 -1.76
N ALA A 49 -10.96 -14.38 -0.82
CA ALA A 49 -10.34 -13.68 0.30
C ALA A 49 -9.59 -14.65 1.22
N ILE A 50 -8.29 -14.44 1.34
CA ILE A 50 -7.41 -15.20 2.22
C ILE A 50 -7.65 -14.74 3.67
N LYS A 51 -7.78 -15.71 4.57
CA LYS A 51 -7.94 -15.46 6.01
C LYS A 51 -6.82 -16.13 6.77
N THR A 52 -5.82 -15.36 7.15
CA THR A 52 -4.70 -15.85 7.97
C THR A 52 -5.10 -15.89 9.44
N SER A 53 -4.98 -17.08 10.05
CA SER A 53 -5.26 -17.25 11.48
C SER A 53 -4.33 -16.39 12.35
N ALA A 54 -4.87 -15.84 13.42
CA ALA A 54 -4.10 -15.15 14.46
C ALA A 54 -3.45 -16.12 15.48
N ASP A 55 -3.62 -17.44 15.34
CA ASP A 55 -3.03 -18.42 16.26
C ASP A 55 -1.51 -18.26 16.31
N GLY A 56 -0.96 -18.21 17.54
CA GLY A 56 0.48 -17.99 17.75
C GLY A 56 0.95 -16.55 17.49
N LEU A 57 0.03 -15.62 17.25
CA LEU A 57 0.31 -14.21 17.08
C LEU A 57 -0.25 -13.37 18.23
N THR A 58 0.41 -12.27 18.54
CA THR A 58 -0.22 -11.13 19.19
C THR A 58 -0.70 -10.20 18.08
N ALA A 59 -2.01 -10.17 17.81
CA ALA A 59 -2.60 -9.43 16.72
C ALA A 59 -3.85 -8.68 17.19
N GLY A 60 -4.08 -7.48 16.65
CA GLY A 60 -5.23 -6.66 16.96
C GLY A 60 -4.97 -5.17 16.81
N GLU A 61 -5.99 -4.39 17.15
CA GLU A 61 -5.94 -2.94 17.11
C GLU A 61 -5.10 -2.39 18.27
N VAL A 62 -4.33 -1.35 17.99
CA VAL A 62 -3.54 -0.59 18.97
C VAL A 62 -3.72 0.91 18.73
N SER A 63 -3.34 1.71 19.73
CA SER A 63 -3.36 3.17 19.64
C SER A 63 -1.93 3.71 19.67
N ILE A 64 -1.60 4.54 18.69
CA ILE A 64 -0.31 5.23 18.58
C ILE A 64 -0.52 6.70 18.90
N ASP A 65 0.27 7.24 19.81
CA ASP A 65 0.26 8.67 20.08
C ASP A 65 1.09 9.41 19.02
N VAL A 66 0.45 10.31 18.30
CA VAL A 66 1.11 11.19 17.34
C VAL A 66 0.88 12.63 17.78
N ASN A 67 1.79 13.14 18.61
CA ASN A 67 1.70 14.50 19.15
C ASN A 67 0.35 14.81 19.83
N GLY A 68 -0.15 13.87 20.65
CA GLY A 68 -1.42 13.96 21.36
C GLY A 68 -2.63 13.42 20.58
N PHE A 69 -2.50 13.16 19.29
CA PHE A 69 -3.54 12.48 18.52
C PHE A 69 -3.42 10.96 18.66
N LYS A 70 -4.48 10.28 19.04
CA LYS A 70 -4.53 8.83 19.22
C LYS A 70 -4.90 8.16 17.90
N MET A 71 -3.90 7.86 17.09
CA MET A 71 -4.06 7.17 15.81
C MET A 71 -4.24 5.67 16.04
N ARG A 72 -5.27 5.08 15.45
CA ARG A 72 -5.47 3.62 15.44
C ARG A 72 -4.48 2.97 14.47
N ALA A 73 -4.07 1.76 14.79
CA ALA A 73 -3.30 0.91 13.90
C ALA A 73 -3.64 -0.56 14.18
N TYR A 74 -3.55 -1.40 13.16
CA TYR A 74 -3.57 -2.86 13.34
C TYR A 74 -2.14 -3.36 13.42
N ARG A 75 -1.80 -4.10 14.49
CA ARG A 75 -0.50 -4.77 14.63
C ARG A 75 -0.65 -6.28 14.59
N ALA A 76 0.37 -6.97 14.11
CA ALA A 76 0.52 -8.42 14.28
C ALA A 76 2.01 -8.76 14.45
N ALA A 77 2.31 -9.68 15.36
CA ALA A 77 3.67 -10.16 15.61
C ALA A 77 3.63 -11.59 16.18
N PRO A 78 4.67 -12.41 16.05
CA PRO A 78 4.79 -13.68 16.74
C PRO A 78 4.64 -13.49 18.26
N ALA A 79 3.78 -14.28 18.90
CA ALA A 79 3.49 -14.14 20.32
C ALA A 79 4.74 -14.36 21.18
N GLY A 80 4.97 -13.50 22.18
CA GLY A 80 6.09 -13.60 23.11
C GLY A 80 7.47 -13.34 22.52
N LYS A 81 7.58 -12.92 21.27
CA LYS A 81 8.86 -12.58 20.63
C LYS A 81 9.11 -11.07 20.66
N THR A 82 10.39 -10.72 20.78
CA THR A 82 10.91 -9.33 20.76
C THR A 82 12.09 -9.23 19.81
N ASN A 83 12.58 -8.02 19.60
CA ASN A 83 13.67 -7.73 18.66
C ASN A 83 13.37 -8.17 17.23
N LEU A 84 12.09 -8.10 16.86
CA LEU A 84 11.59 -8.54 15.55
C LEU A 84 11.90 -7.52 14.46
N PRO A 85 12.23 -7.95 13.23
CA PRO A 85 12.24 -7.05 12.11
C PRO A 85 10.84 -6.42 11.94
N VAL A 86 10.82 -5.12 11.60
CA VAL A 86 9.58 -4.34 11.48
C VAL A 86 9.18 -4.19 10.03
N VAL A 87 7.92 -4.44 9.71
CA VAL A 87 7.33 -4.10 8.41
C VAL A 87 6.17 -3.13 8.63
N LEU A 88 6.32 -1.90 8.14
CA LEU A 88 5.21 -0.96 8.01
C LEU A 88 4.36 -1.38 6.81
N VAL A 89 3.06 -1.59 7.03
CA VAL A 89 2.10 -1.98 5.98
C VAL A 89 1.20 -0.78 5.68
N VAL A 90 1.37 -0.21 4.50
CA VAL A 90 0.61 0.99 4.09
C VAL A 90 -0.63 0.59 3.31
N GLN A 91 -1.76 1.05 3.80
CA GLN A 91 -3.11 0.78 3.29
C GLN A 91 -3.32 1.21 1.83
N GLU A 92 -4.35 0.65 1.21
CA GLU A 92 -4.96 1.17 -0.02
C GLU A 92 -5.80 2.42 0.27
N VAL A 93 -6.50 2.96 -0.73
CA VAL A 93 -7.43 4.10 -0.54
C VAL A 93 -8.58 3.79 0.45
N PHE A 94 -8.80 2.53 0.78
CA PHE A 94 -9.91 2.06 1.62
C PHE A 94 -9.59 2.01 3.13
N GLY A 95 -8.43 2.49 3.57
CA GLY A 95 -8.03 2.40 4.98
C GLY A 95 -7.51 1.02 5.37
N VAL A 96 -7.36 0.79 6.68
CA VAL A 96 -6.94 -0.50 7.24
C VAL A 96 -8.17 -1.40 7.42
N HIS A 97 -8.61 -1.99 6.34
CA HIS A 97 -9.68 -3.00 6.35
C HIS A 97 -9.11 -4.42 6.52
N GLU A 98 -10.00 -5.44 6.52
CA GLU A 98 -9.61 -6.83 6.83
C GLU A 98 -8.47 -7.37 5.94
N HIS A 99 -8.41 -7.04 4.65
CA HIS A 99 -7.31 -7.48 3.78
C HIS A 99 -5.96 -6.93 4.24
N ILE A 100 -5.87 -5.64 4.60
CA ILE A 100 -4.63 -5.05 5.11
C ILE A 100 -4.24 -5.63 6.47
N ALA A 101 -5.22 -5.87 7.35
CA ALA A 101 -5.01 -6.59 8.60
C ALA A 101 -4.52 -8.03 8.38
N ASP A 102 -5.06 -8.72 7.36
CA ASP A 102 -4.62 -10.06 6.97
C ASP A 102 -3.18 -10.05 6.44
N VAL A 103 -2.81 -9.09 5.60
CA VAL A 103 -1.43 -8.90 5.14
C VAL A 103 -0.48 -8.72 6.33
N ALA A 104 -0.85 -7.94 7.34
CA ALA A 104 -0.05 -7.80 8.56
C ALA A 104 0.10 -9.15 9.30
N ARG A 105 -0.95 -9.96 9.38
CA ARG A 105 -0.86 -11.32 9.95
C ARG A 105 0.03 -12.24 9.12
N ARG A 106 -0.02 -12.16 7.77
CA ARG A 106 0.90 -12.93 6.89
C ARG A 106 2.35 -12.60 7.17
N PHE A 107 2.70 -11.31 7.31
CA PHE A 107 4.05 -10.90 7.71
C PHE A 107 4.41 -11.40 9.11
N ALA A 108 3.49 -11.34 10.06
CA ALA A 108 3.73 -11.86 11.41
C ALA A 108 3.99 -13.37 11.40
N LYS A 109 3.27 -14.15 10.58
CA LYS A 109 3.55 -15.59 10.38
C LYS A 109 4.92 -15.82 9.75
N ALA A 110 5.44 -14.87 8.98
CA ALA A 110 6.79 -14.91 8.42
C ALA A 110 7.88 -14.37 9.40
N GLY A 111 7.51 -14.01 10.64
CA GLY A 111 8.46 -13.66 11.69
C GLY A 111 8.64 -12.15 11.93
N TYR A 112 7.84 -11.29 11.34
CA TYR A 112 7.94 -9.83 11.47
C TYR A 112 6.99 -9.27 12.54
N LEU A 113 7.34 -8.12 13.10
CA LEU A 113 6.36 -7.21 13.67
C LEU A 113 5.81 -6.37 12.51
N ALA A 114 4.58 -6.65 12.10
CA ALA A 114 3.89 -5.90 11.06
C ALA A 114 2.87 -4.94 11.68
N ILE A 115 2.81 -3.70 11.16
CA ILE A 115 1.92 -2.69 11.68
C ILE A 115 1.36 -1.82 10.56
N ALA A 116 0.04 -1.65 10.56
CA ALA A 116 -0.72 -0.89 9.57
C ALA A 116 -1.46 0.27 10.27
N PRO A 117 -0.96 1.51 10.19
CA PRO A 117 -1.62 2.68 10.78
C PRO A 117 -2.79 3.17 9.93
N GLU A 118 -3.84 3.72 10.60
CA GLU A 118 -5.00 4.36 9.97
C GLU A 118 -4.68 5.80 9.53
N LEU A 119 -4.05 5.94 8.38
CA LEU A 119 -3.47 7.20 7.91
C LEU A 119 -4.50 8.28 7.52
N TYR A 120 -5.77 7.93 7.43
CA TYR A 120 -6.87 8.84 7.10
C TYR A 120 -7.67 9.31 8.31
N GLN A 121 -7.41 8.78 9.49
CA GLN A 121 -8.27 8.94 10.67
C GLN A 121 -8.54 10.41 11.05
N ARG A 122 -7.61 11.34 10.74
CA ARG A 122 -7.83 12.78 10.99
C ARG A 122 -8.81 13.41 10.01
N GLN A 123 -8.88 12.91 8.79
CA GLN A 123 -9.76 13.43 7.74
C GLN A 123 -11.13 12.77 7.74
N GLY A 124 -11.21 11.51 8.20
CA GLY A 124 -12.47 10.79 8.28
C GLY A 124 -12.29 9.28 8.26
N ASP A 125 -13.41 8.59 8.10
CA ASP A 125 -13.49 7.14 8.02
C ASP A 125 -13.83 6.72 6.58
N PRO A 126 -12.92 6.06 5.85
CA PRO A 126 -13.18 5.60 4.49
C PRO A 126 -14.34 4.61 4.38
N SER A 127 -14.72 3.92 5.48
CA SER A 127 -15.84 2.99 5.49
C SER A 127 -17.22 3.67 5.31
N GLN A 128 -17.29 4.99 5.47
CA GLN A 128 -18.52 5.74 5.29
C GLN A 128 -18.83 6.06 3.81
N TYR A 129 -17.91 5.75 2.90
CA TYR A 129 -18.06 6.05 1.49
C TYR A 129 -18.46 4.81 0.69
N THR A 130 -19.54 4.93 -0.08
CA THR A 130 -20.01 3.87 -0.98
C THR A 130 -19.54 4.06 -2.44
N GLU A 131 -19.05 5.26 -2.77
CA GLU A 131 -18.57 5.62 -4.10
C GLU A 131 -17.09 6.01 -4.03
N ILE A 132 -16.24 5.33 -4.82
CA ILE A 132 -14.80 5.58 -4.83
C ILE A 132 -14.49 7.04 -5.19
N GLY A 133 -15.19 7.61 -6.16
CA GLY A 133 -14.99 9.00 -6.56
C GLY A 133 -15.19 9.99 -5.42
N LYS A 134 -16.20 9.77 -4.57
CA LYS A 134 -16.44 10.59 -3.37
C LYS A 134 -15.37 10.35 -2.30
N LEU A 135 -15.05 9.09 -2.02
CA LEU A 135 -13.97 8.75 -1.10
C LEU A 135 -12.70 9.53 -1.42
N VAL A 136 -12.36 9.60 -2.70
CA VAL A 136 -11.13 10.27 -3.14
C VAL A 136 -11.24 11.77 -3.04
N SER A 137 -12.29 12.36 -3.59
CA SER A 137 -12.45 13.81 -3.63
C SER A 137 -12.67 14.43 -2.25
N GLU A 138 -13.35 13.73 -1.35
CA GLU A 138 -13.77 14.26 -0.06
C GLU A 138 -12.82 13.87 1.10
N LEU A 139 -12.12 12.73 0.97
CA LEU A 139 -11.24 12.23 2.03
C LEU A 139 -9.77 12.11 1.56
N VAL A 140 -9.46 11.20 0.62
CA VAL A 140 -8.07 10.86 0.26
C VAL A 140 -7.31 12.08 -0.24
N SER A 141 -7.93 12.93 -1.08
CA SER A 141 -7.32 14.17 -1.61
C SER A 141 -7.07 15.24 -0.54
N LYS A 142 -7.57 15.06 0.68
CA LYS A 142 -7.38 15.98 1.81
C LYS A 142 -6.26 15.55 2.76
N VAL A 143 -5.64 14.42 2.52
CA VAL A 143 -4.58 13.88 3.37
C VAL A 143 -3.23 14.43 2.91
N PRO A 144 -2.52 15.24 3.73
CA PRO A 144 -1.21 15.76 3.36
C PRO A 144 -0.13 14.68 3.43
N ASP A 145 0.76 14.61 2.44
CA ASP A 145 1.93 13.72 2.49
C ASP A 145 2.77 13.93 3.76
N ALA A 146 2.95 15.18 4.19
CA ALA A 146 3.70 15.49 5.41
C ALA A 146 3.09 14.87 6.66
N GLN A 147 1.74 14.82 6.76
CA GLN A 147 1.05 14.12 7.84
C GLN A 147 1.33 12.63 7.78
N VAL A 148 1.19 12.02 6.61
CA VAL A 148 1.38 10.58 6.40
C VAL A 148 2.80 10.15 6.76
N LEU A 149 3.81 10.90 6.33
CA LEU A 149 5.21 10.61 6.64
C LEU A 149 5.48 10.72 8.16
N GLY A 150 4.94 11.74 8.82
CA GLY A 150 5.05 11.89 10.28
C GLY A 150 4.29 10.79 11.06
N ASP A 151 3.14 10.36 10.57
CA ASP A 151 2.37 9.25 11.16
C ASP A 151 3.13 7.91 11.05
N LEU A 152 3.82 7.68 9.94
CA LEU A 152 4.69 6.52 9.75
C LEU A 152 5.94 6.58 10.64
N ASP A 153 6.52 7.76 10.86
CA ASP A 153 7.63 7.95 11.81
C ASP A 153 7.19 7.61 13.24
N ALA A 154 6.04 8.10 13.68
CA ALA A 154 5.48 7.76 14.99
C ALA A 154 5.14 6.27 15.11
N THR A 155 4.64 5.66 14.03
CA THR A 155 4.38 4.22 13.96
C THR A 155 5.66 3.40 14.12
N LEU A 156 6.73 3.80 13.46
CA LEU A 156 8.04 3.15 13.59
C LEU A 156 8.61 3.28 15.00
N GLN A 157 8.51 4.46 15.60
CA GLN A 157 8.92 4.70 17.00
C GLN A 157 8.13 3.81 17.96
N TRP A 158 6.81 3.74 17.78
CA TRP A 158 5.95 2.87 18.57
C TRP A 158 6.35 1.39 18.41
N ALA A 159 6.59 0.92 17.19
CA ALA A 159 7.01 -0.45 16.94
C ALA A 159 8.32 -0.80 17.65
N GLY A 160 9.30 0.11 17.66
CA GLY A 160 10.56 -0.05 18.40
C GLY A 160 10.36 -0.21 19.90
N ALA A 161 9.42 0.54 20.49
CA ALA A 161 9.06 0.44 21.90
C ALA A 161 8.26 -0.83 22.25
N HIS A 162 7.69 -1.51 21.23
CA HIS A 162 6.79 -2.66 21.40
C HIS A 162 7.31 -3.96 20.79
N GLY A 163 8.61 -4.16 20.83
CA GLY A 163 9.28 -5.41 20.46
C GLY A 163 9.83 -5.46 19.04
N GLY A 164 9.78 -4.36 18.29
CA GLY A 164 10.43 -4.22 17.00
C GLY A 164 11.89 -3.82 17.10
N ASN A 165 12.69 -4.20 16.10
CA ASN A 165 14.07 -3.80 15.97
C ASN A 165 14.18 -2.59 15.01
N PRO A 166 14.53 -1.38 15.49
CA PRO A 166 14.60 -0.18 14.66
C PRO A 166 15.76 -0.20 13.63
N ALA A 167 16.68 -1.15 13.73
CA ALA A 167 17.73 -1.35 12.74
C ALA A 167 17.32 -2.26 11.57
N LYS A 168 16.17 -2.94 11.69
CA LYS A 168 15.64 -3.90 10.70
C LYS A 168 14.25 -3.47 10.24
N VAL A 169 14.18 -2.40 9.46
CA VAL A 169 12.93 -1.76 9.05
C VAL A 169 12.68 -1.93 7.57
N GLY A 170 11.55 -2.52 7.24
CA GLY A 170 10.97 -2.55 5.90
C GLY A 170 9.64 -1.82 5.84
N ILE A 171 9.25 -1.44 4.63
CA ILE A 171 7.93 -0.87 4.35
C ILE A 171 7.35 -1.51 3.09
N THR A 172 6.06 -1.78 3.13
CA THR A 172 5.30 -2.20 1.96
C THR A 172 3.99 -1.46 1.89
N GLY A 173 3.45 -1.28 0.70
CA GLY A 173 2.16 -0.61 0.54
C GLY A 173 1.55 -0.87 -0.83
N PHE A 174 0.24 -0.71 -0.89
CA PHE A 174 -0.61 -1.13 -2.00
C PHE A 174 -1.36 0.06 -2.58
N CYS A 175 -1.43 0.21 -3.91
CA CYS A 175 -2.15 1.29 -4.56
C CYS A 175 -1.64 2.67 -4.08
N TRP A 176 -2.48 3.48 -3.46
CA TRP A 176 -2.08 4.72 -2.78
C TRP A 176 -0.89 4.49 -1.82
N GLY A 177 -0.94 3.42 -1.03
CA GLY A 177 0.15 3.03 -0.14
C GLY A 177 1.43 2.63 -0.86
N GLY A 178 1.33 2.13 -2.08
CA GLY A 178 2.49 1.86 -2.94
C GLY A 178 3.24 3.15 -3.31
N ARG A 179 2.50 4.25 -3.58
CA ARG A 179 3.09 5.58 -3.75
C ARG A 179 3.78 6.06 -2.46
N ILE A 180 3.11 5.93 -1.32
CA ILE A 180 3.65 6.31 -0.01
C ILE A 180 4.91 5.52 0.33
N THR A 181 4.98 4.25 -0.03
CA THR A 181 6.16 3.40 0.16
C THR A 181 7.42 4.02 -0.46
N TRP A 182 7.36 4.52 -1.69
CA TRP A 182 8.46 5.24 -2.32
C TRP A 182 8.83 6.53 -1.58
N LEU A 183 7.83 7.33 -1.24
CA LEU A 183 8.05 8.61 -0.54
C LEU A 183 8.67 8.41 0.85
N TYR A 184 8.15 7.45 1.61
CA TYR A 184 8.67 7.16 2.95
C TYR A 184 10.09 6.59 2.92
N THR A 185 10.41 5.78 1.92
CA THR A 185 11.78 5.27 1.72
C THR A 185 12.78 6.38 1.45
N ALA A 186 12.37 7.45 0.79
CA ALA A 186 13.20 8.64 0.62
C ALA A 186 13.23 9.52 1.89
N HIS A 187 12.19 9.49 2.71
CA HIS A 187 12.04 10.29 3.91
C HIS A 187 12.83 9.72 5.10
N ASN A 188 12.69 8.42 5.36
CA ASN A 188 13.21 7.82 6.60
C ASN A 188 14.47 6.96 6.37
N LYS A 189 15.58 7.38 7.01
CA LYS A 189 16.90 6.74 6.86
C LYS A 189 17.00 5.34 7.47
N ASN A 190 16.05 4.94 8.29
CA ASN A 190 16.03 3.62 8.92
C ASN A 190 15.46 2.53 7.99
N VAL A 191 14.76 2.91 6.91
CA VAL A 191 14.21 1.96 5.94
C VAL A 191 15.37 1.28 5.21
N LYS A 192 15.47 -0.04 5.36
CA LYS A 192 16.49 -0.88 4.72
C LYS A 192 16.04 -1.43 3.38
N ALA A 193 14.74 -1.68 3.22
CA ALA A 193 14.15 -2.16 1.99
C ALA A 193 12.67 -1.79 1.92
N ALA A 194 12.15 -1.65 0.71
CA ALA A 194 10.75 -1.35 0.47
C ALA A 194 10.16 -2.21 -0.65
N VAL A 195 8.86 -2.48 -0.59
CA VAL A 195 8.11 -3.17 -1.65
C VAL A 195 6.87 -2.37 -1.99
N ALA A 196 6.83 -1.79 -3.18
CA ALA A 196 5.75 -0.95 -3.66
C ALA A 196 4.88 -1.70 -4.67
N TRP A 197 3.61 -1.96 -4.31
CA TRP A 197 2.66 -2.67 -5.15
C TRP A 197 1.78 -1.68 -5.89
N TYR A 198 1.84 -1.70 -7.21
CA TYR A 198 1.00 -0.88 -8.11
C TYR A 198 0.73 0.54 -7.58
N GLY A 199 1.77 1.19 -7.07
CA GLY A 199 1.69 2.56 -6.60
C GLY A 199 1.92 3.56 -7.73
N ARG A 200 1.15 4.64 -7.77
CA ARG A 200 1.35 5.71 -8.75
C ARG A 200 2.77 6.27 -8.66
N ILE A 201 3.40 6.43 -9.80
CA ILE A 201 4.80 6.88 -9.92
C ILE A 201 4.88 8.36 -10.27
N VAL A 202 4.03 8.81 -11.18
CA VAL A 202 3.97 10.19 -11.71
C VAL A 202 2.57 10.74 -11.51
N GLY A 203 2.43 12.00 -11.17
CA GLY A 203 1.14 12.66 -10.99
C GLY A 203 1.27 14.17 -10.91
N GLN A 204 0.15 14.85 -10.76
CA GLN A 204 0.14 16.29 -10.55
C GLN A 204 0.47 16.62 -9.09
N VAL A 205 1.40 17.56 -8.90
CA VAL A 205 1.76 18.08 -7.57
C VAL A 205 0.71 19.06 -7.05
N SER A 206 0.61 19.14 -5.73
CA SER A 206 -0.21 20.12 -5.02
C SER A 206 0.49 20.48 -3.69
N GLU A 207 -0.06 21.45 -2.97
CA GLU A 207 0.46 21.77 -1.63
C GLU A 207 0.42 20.56 -0.67
N LEU A 208 -0.62 19.72 -0.75
CA LEU A 208 -0.76 18.53 0.08
C LEU A 208 0.08 17.34 -0.41
N THR A 209 0.34 17.29 -1.71
CA THR A 209 1.10 16.23 -2.38
C THR A 209 2.20 16.83 -3.26
N PRO A 210 3.25 17.39 -2.65
CA PRO A 210 4.26 18.19 -3.37
C PRO A 210 5.23 17.37 -4.22
N LYS A 211 5.27 16.05 -4.02
CA LYS A 211 6.18 15.14 -4.73
C LYS A 211 5.49 13.82 -5.09
N HIS A 212 5.95 13.23 -6.17
CA HIS A 212 5.63 11.86 -6.55
C HIS A 212 6.88 10.96 -6.47
N PRO A 213 6.77 9.63 -6.54
CA PRO A 213 7.90 8.72 -6.50
C PRO A 213 9.04 9.09 -7.44
N ILE A 214 8.73 9.54 -8.66
CA ILE A 214 9.72 9.97 -9.65
C ILE A 214 10.61 11.11 -9.13
N ASP A 215 10.05 12.03 -8.34
CA ASP A 215 10.75 13.20 -7.82
C ASP A 215 11.71 12.87 -6.67
N VAL A 216 11.59 11.68 -6.08
CA VAL A 216 12.41 11.24 -4.95
C VAL A 216 13.36 10.08 -5.29
N ALA A 217 13.43 9.67 -6.55
CA ALA A 217 14.33 8.60 -7.01
C ALA A 217 15.78 8.80 -6.59
N GLY A 218 16.27 10.05 -6.59
CA GLY A 218 17.61 10.42 -6.17
C GLY A 218 17.87 10.49 -4.67
N SER A 219 16.84 10.34 -3.85
CA SER A 219 16.90 10.52 -2.39
C SER A 219 16.55 9.25 -1.61
N LEU A 220 16.45 8.09 -2.27
CA LEU A 220 16.13 6.83 -1.61
C LEU A 220 17.20 6.44 -0.59
N ASN A 221 16.77 5.99 0.60
CA ASN A 221 17.64 5.51 1.67
C ASN A 221 17.79 3.98 1.67
N GLY A 222 16.84 3.26 1.10
CA GLY A 222 16.86 1.81 0.89
C GLY A 222 16.36 1.45 -0.52
N PRO A 223 16.75 0.28 -1.07
CA PRO A 223 16.27 -0.16 -2.37
C PRO A 223 14.80 -0.51 -2.33
N VAL A 224 14.11 -0.27 -3.44
CA VAL A 224 12.68 -0.52 -3.59
C VAL A 224 12.44 -1.57 -4.67
N LEU A 225 11.66 -2.60 -4.34
CA LEU A 225 11.08 -3.53 -5.31
C LEU A 225 9.71 -3.00 -5.74
N GLY A 226 9.58 -2.60 -6.99
CA GLY A 226 8.31 -2.19 -7.59
C GLY A 226 7.61 -3.37 -8.26
N LEU A 227 6.37 -3.67 -7.86
CA LEU A 227 5.55 -4.76 -8.40
C LEU A 227 4.34 -4.17 -9.13
N TYR A 228 4.31 -4.28 -10.46
CA TYR A 228 3.36 -3.61 -11.32
C TYR A 228 2.67 -4.56 -12.30
N GLY A 229 1.48 -4.22 -12.73
CA GLY A 229 0.73 -4.96 -13.75
C GLY A 229 0.79 -4.27 -15.12
N ALA A 230 1.03 -5.03 -16.18
CA ALA A 230 1.08 -4.48 -17.55
C ALA A 230 -0.28 -4.03 -18.10
N ALA A 231 -1.38 -4.57 -17.55
CA ALA A 231 -2.75 -4.18 -17.91
C ALA A 231 -3.35 -3.15 -16.93
N ASP A 232 -2.53 -2.51 -16.10
CA ASP A 232 -2.96 -1.43 -15.21
C ASP A 232 -3.12 -0.13 -15.99
N THR A 233 -4.35 0.25 -16.30
CA THR A 233 -4.65 1.48 -17.06
C THR A 233 -4.45 2.75 -16.25
N GLY A 234 -4.46 2.66 -14.91
CA GLY A 234 -4.21 3.78 -14.00
C GLY A 234 -2.74 4.10 -13.81
N ILE A 235 -1.85 3.14 -14.14
CA ILE A 235 -0.39 3.29 -14.04
C ILE A 235 0.24 2.80 -15.35
N PRO A 236 0.23 3.63 -16.42
CA PRO A 236 0.78 3.26 -17.71
C PRO A 236 2.26 2.87 -17.63
N LEU A 237 2.67 1.89 -18.43
CA LEU A 237 4.04 1.34 -18.42
C LEU A 237 5.12 2.38 -18.72
N ASP A 238 4.80 3.42 -19.48
CA ASP A 238 5.74 4.53 -19.73
C ASP A 238 6.14 5.24 -18.43
N THR A 239 5.25 5.28 -17.42
CA THR A 239 5.57 5.84 -16.10
C THR A 239 6.53 4.95 -15.33
N VAL A 240 6.40 3.62 -15.47
CA VAL A 240 7.36 2.65 -14.92
C VAL A 240 8.73 2.81 -15.59
N ASP A 241 8.77 2.97 -16.90
CA ASP A 241 10.02 3.15 -17.63
C ASP A 241 10.69 4.50 -17.32
N LYS A 242 9.91 5.57 -17.13
CA LYS A 242 10.42 6.85 -16.61
C LYS A 242 11.08 6.68 -15.23
N MET A 243 10.46 5.91 -14.34
CA MET A 243 11.04 5.68 -13.00
C MET A 243 12.30 4.85 -13.07
N LYS A 244 12.36 3.80 -13.90
CA LYS A 244 13.58 3.03 -14.15
C LYS A 244 14.72 3.93 -14.64
N ALA A 245 14.43 4.85 -15.56
CA ALA A 245 15.42 5.81 -16.06
C ALA A 245 15.90 6.76 -14.94
N ALA A 246 14.99 7.30 -14.13
CA ALA A 246 15.34 8.17 -12.99
C ALA A 246 16.18 7.45 -11.93
N LEU A 247 15.88 6.18 -11.64
CA LEU A 247 16.68 5.37 -10.72
C LEU A 247 18.07 5.06 -11.30
N ALA A 248 18.18 4.76 -12.59
CA ALA A 248 19.46 4.54 -13.26
C ALA A 248 20.34 5.80 -13.22
N GLU A 249 19.75 6.98 -13.48
CA GLU A 249 20.44 8.26 -13.38
C GLU A 249 20.91 8.54 -11.94
N ALA A 250 20.03 8.34 -10.95
CA ALA A 250 20.36 8.52 -9.54
C ALA A 250 21.47 7.55 -9.10
N GLY A 251 21.40 6.30 -9.54
CA GLY A 251 22.43 5.29 -9.30
C GLY A 251 23.80 5.66 -9.91
N ALA A 252 23.80 6.21 -11.13
CA ALA A 252 25.00 6.71 -11.77
C ALA A 252 25.62 7.91 -11.03
N LYS A 253 24.78 8.69 -10.34
CA LYS A 253 25.21 9.80 -9.46
C LYS A 253 25.60 9.35 -8.04
N GLY A 254 25.64 8.05 -7.78
CA GLY A 254 26.12 7.47 -6.51
C GLY A 254 25.04 7.08 -5.49
N ASN A 255 23.75 7.19 -5.80
CA ASN A 255 22.73 6.67 -4.90
C ASN A 255 22.63 5.14 -5.00
N ALA A 256 23.22 4.44 -4.01
CA ALA A 256 23.26 2.98 -3.98
C ALA A 256 21.86 2.34 -3.86
N ALA A 257 20.92 2.99 -3.15
CA ALA A 257 19.55 2.50 -3.00
C ALA A 257 18.81 2.57 -4.34
N ALA A 258 18.92 3.67 -5.07
CA ALA A 258 18.36 3.79 -6.41
C ALA A 258 18.94 2.74 -7.37
N LYS A 259 20.28 2.55 -7.34
CA LYS A 259 20.96 1.54 -8.16
C LYS A 259 20.49 0.12 -7.85
N GLY A 260 20.20 -0.17 -6.57
CA GLY A 260 19.74 -1.48 -6.11
C GLY A 260 18.23 -1.70 -6.25
N SER A 261 17.45 -0.70 -6.69
CA SER A 261 16.01 -0.84 -6.86
C SER A 261 15.64 -1.62 -8.12
N GLU A 262 14.56 -2.41 -8.04
CA GLU A 262 14.14 -3.32 -9.10
C GLU A 262 12.66 -3.18 -9.41
N PHE A 263 12.26 -3.60 -10.62
CA PHE A 263 10.87 -3.70 -11.04
C PHE A 263 10.54 -5.09 -11.57
N VAL A 264 9.37 -5.59 -11.18
CA VAL A 264 8.71 -6.72 -11.82
C VAL A 264 7.40 -6.23 -12.43
N VAL A 265 7.22 -6.46 -13.72
CA VAL A 265 6.00 -6.13 -14.45
C VAL A 265 5.34 -7.43 -14.88
N TYR A 266 4.13 -7.69 -14.37
CA TYR A 266 3.38 -8.90 -14.67
C TYR A 266 2.52 -8.70 -15.93
N PRO A 267 2.69 -9.54 -16.99
CA PRO A 267 1.85 -9.49 -18.17
C PRO A 267 0.37 -9.69 -17.83
N ASP A 268 -0.53 -9.07 -18.60
CA ASP A 268 -2.00 -9.23 -18.51
C ASP A 268 -2.58 -9.04 -17.10
N THR A 269 -1.85 -8.34 -16.24
CA THR A 269 -2.18 -8.16 -14.82
C THR A 269 -2.69 -6.75 -14.59
N PRO A 270 -3.92 -6.60 -14.05
CA PRO A 270 -4.53 -5.30 -13.79
C PRO A 270 -4.05 -4.68 -12.48
N HIS A 271 -4.52 -3.45 -12.20
CA HIS A 271 -4.38 -2.80 -10.90
C HIS A 271 -4.95 -3.67 -9.75
N ALA A 272 -4.38 -3.54 -8.55
CA ALA A 272 -4.82 -4.24 -7.34
C ALA A 272 -4.81 -5.78 -7.47
N PHE A 273 -3.87 -6.33 -8.21
CA PHE A 273 -3.77 -7.78 -8.45
C PHE A 273 -3.44 -8.60 -7.20
N HIS A 274 -2.95 -7.98 -6.11
CA HIS A 274 -2.72 -8.65 -4.83
C HIS A 274 -3.97 -8.66 -3.93
N ALA A 275 -4.96 -7.81 -4.21
CA ALA A 275 -6.17 -7.68 -3.39
C ALA A 275 -7.12 -8.87 -3.60
N ASP A 276 -6.93 -9.92 -2.80
CA ASP A 276 -7.61 -11.22 -2.96
C ASP A 276 -9.13 -11.18 -2.74
N TYR A 277 -9.65 -10.09 -2.22
CA TYR A 277 -11.08 -9.82 -2.07
C TYR A 277 -11.72 -9.16 -3.31
N ARG A 278 -10.94 -8.90 -4.39
CA ARG A 278 -11.39 -8.16 -5.58
C ARG A 278 -11.36 -9.02 -6.84
N ALA A 279 -12.20 -8.66 -7.82
CA ALA A 279 -12.20 -9.30 -9.14
C ALA A 279 -10.88 -9.12 -9.92
N SER A 280 -10.10 -8.09 -9.58
CA SER A 280 -8.77 -7.83 -10.15
C SER A 280 -7.69 -8.78 -9.62
N TYR A 281 -7.95 -9.57 -8.58
CA TYR A 281 -6.98 -10.51 -8.03
C TYR A 281 -6.42 -11.47 -9.09
N ARG A 282 -5.11 -11.61 -9.10
CA ARG A 282 -4.39 -12.57 -9.94
C ARG A 282 -3.47 -13.42 -9.07
N LYS A 283 -3.90 -14.65 -8.81
CA LYS A 283 -3.22 -15.58 -7.88
C LYS A 283 -1.72 -15.71 -8.19
N GLY A 284 -1.35 -16.03 -9.42
CA GLY A 284 0.05 -16.21 -9.81
C GLY A 284 0.92 -14.96 -9.53
N PRO A 285 0.58 -13.79 -10.09
CA PRO A 285 1.28 -12.53 -9.78
C PRO A 285 1.29 -12.17 -8.30
N ALA A 286 0.20 -12.40 -7.56
CA ALA A 286 0.12 -12.11 -6.13
C ALA A 286 1.06 -13.00 -5.29
N GLU A 287 1.08 -14.31 -5.55
CA GLU A 287 1.93 -15.27 -4.85
C GLU A 287 3.41 -15.12 -5.20
N ASP A 288 3.74 -14.87 -6.48
CA ASP A 288 5.11 -14.57 -6.90
C ASP A 288 5.61 -13.27 -6.27
N GLY A 289 4.79 -12.21 -6.34
CA GLY A 289 5.13 -10.93 -5.72
C GLY A 289 5.32 -11.03 -4.21
N TRP A 290 4.50 -11.81 -3.51
CA TRP A 290 4.67 -12.08 -2.08
C TRP A 290 5.99 -12.80 -1.78
N THR A 291 6.32 -13.84 -2.56
CA THR A 291 7.57 -14.58 -2.42
C THR A 291 8.78 -13.66 -2.64
N ARG A 292 8.72 -12.81 -3.68
CA ARG A 292 9.75 -11.80 -3.93
C ARG A 292 9.87 -10.78 -2.81
N ALA A 293 8.75 -10.31 -2.26
CA ALA A 293 8.74 -9.35 -1.16
C ALA A 293 9.47 -9.88 0.08
N LEU A 294 9.21 -11.12 0.47
CA LEU A 294 9.91 -11.76 1.60
C LEU A 294 11.40 -11.97 1.30
N ALA A 295 11.74 -12.41 0.10
CA ALA A 295 13.14 -12.56 -0.33
C ALA A 295 13.87 -11.21 -0.36
N TRP A 296 13.21 -10.15 -0.84
CA TRP A 296 13.73 -8.79 -0.89
C TRP A 296 14.05 -8.25 0.50
N PHE A 297 13.14 -8.38 1.44
CA PHE A 297 13.37 -7.98 2.81
C PHE A 297 14.54 -8.73 3.45
N LYS A 298 14.60 -10.04 3.25
CA LYS A 298 15.71 -10.86 3.75
C LYS A 298 17.06 -10.45 3.14
N GLN A 299 17.11 -10.24 1.84
CA GLN A 299 18.32 -9.84 1.10
C GLN A 299 18.89 -8.51 1.60
N HIS A 300 18.03 -7.58 2.01
CA HIS A 300 18.38 -6.24 2.41
C HIS A 300 18.38 -6.02 3.94
N GLY A 301 18.44 -7.10 4.73
CA GLY A 301 18.65 -7.03 6.18
C GLY A 301 17.42 -6.66 7.01
N VAL A 302 16.23 -6.90 6.49
CA VAL A 302 14.95 -6.75 7.21
C VAL A 302 14.46 -8.10 7.79
N ALA A 303 15.29 -9.10 7.86
CA ALA A 303 14.94 -10.41 8.42
C ALA A 303 15.83 -10.78 9.61
#